data_d40070dca4c4447d6560542b2b812879
#
_entry.id   d40070dca4c4447d6560542b2b812879
#
_cell.length_a   1.000
_cell.length_b   1.000
_cell.length_c   1.000
_cell.angle_alpha   90.00
_cell.angle_beta   90.00
_cell.angle_gamma   90.00
#
_symmetry.space_group_name_H-M   'P 1'
#
loop_
_entity.id
_entity.type
_entity.pdbx_description
1 polymer ?
#
loop_
_entity_poly.entity_id
_entity_poly.type
_entity_poly.pdbx_seq_one_letter_code
_entity_poly.pdbx_strand_id
1 'polypeptide(L)'
;MKHLPILLLLVAAFSSLTLKAQVTEGEKDLRNLKPDTIEGWKKGGMFTLTFSQVSLSNWAAGGENSFSGNTMINIYANYKKGKLTLDNNLDFGYGIMKQGTQNIRKTDDKIDLTSKFGRKLSKNAYVAALLNFKTQVMPGFDYPNDSTEISNFLAPGYVLFAAGYDFKKKDWLSLFFAPVTGKLTIVNDPILANAGAFGVTPAVYDPNDSTNILSPGEKTRLEFGGYFKGSFTKDIME
;
A
#
# COMPACT_ATOMS: atom_id res chain seq x y z
N MET A 1 -7.23 45.56 -3.52
CA MET A 1 -5.97 44.81 -3.52
C MET A 1 -5.73 43.99 -2.22
N LYS A 2 -6.81 43.53 -1.51
CA LYS A 2 -6.67 42.82 -0.21
C LYS A 2 -6.78 41.27 -0.30
N HIS A 3 -6.98 40.71 -1.50
CA HIS A 3 -7.16 39.26 -1.68
C HIS A 3 -5.96 38.53 -2.32
N LEU A 4 -4.90 39.27 -2.70
CA LEU A 4 -3.71 38.67 -3.32
C LEU A 4 -2.91 37.73 -2.39
N PRO A 5 -2.75 38.04 -1.06
CA PRO A 5 -2.00 37.12 -0.19
C PRO A 5 -2.73 35.83 0.11
N ILE A 6 -4.05 35.80 0.07
CA ILE A 6 -4.84 34.56 0.32
C ILE A 6 -4.74 33.60 -0.88
N LEU A 7 -4.71 34.13 -2.10
CA LEU A 7 -4.53 33.34 -3.31
C LEU A 7 -3.12 32.72 -3.38
N LEU A 8 -2.09 33.46 -2.97
CA LEU A 8 -0.71 32.96 -2.89
C LEU A 8 -0.54 31.87 -1.82
N LEU A 9 -1.23 31.97 -0.69
CA LEU A 9 -1.22 30.95 0.37
C LEU A 9 -1.93 29.66 -0.07
N LEU A 10 -3.02 29.77 -0.83
CA LEU A 10 -3.73 28.61 -1.41
C LEU A 10 -2.88 27.90 -2.48
N VAL A 11 -2.16 28.63 -3.32
CA VAL A 11 -1.26 28.05 -4.32
C VAL A 11 -0.04 27.38 -3.66
N ALA A 12 0.52 27.96 -2.59
CA ALA A 12 1.60 27.35 -1.81
C ALA A 12 1.18 26.09 -1.05
N ALA A 13 -0.08 26.02 -0.58
CA ALA A 13 -0.61 24.81 0.07
C ALA A 13 -0.86 23.65 -0.92
N PHE A 14 -1.10 23.94 -2.19
CA PHE A 14 -1.25 22.90 -3.23
C PHE A 14 0.07 22.40 -3.78
N SER A 15 1.18 23.13 -3.66
CA SER A 15 2.49 22.72 -4.18
C SER A 15 3.23 21.71 -3.30
N SER A 16 2.77 21.43 -2.09
CA SER A 16 3.40 20.50 -1.15
C SER A 16 2.86 19.04 -1.22
N LEU A 17 1.94 18.73 -2.15
CA LEU A 17 1.34 17.39 -2.28
C LEU A 17 1.88 16.58 -3.46
N THR A 18 3.10 16.80 -3.90
CA THR A 18 3.72 15.87 -4.86
C THR A 18 4.46 14.72 -4.18
N LEU A 19 3.75 13.94 -3.37
CA LEU A 19 4.14 12.55 -3.14
C LEU A 19 3.87 11.80 -4.45
N LYS A 20 4.82 11.86 -5.36
CA LYS A 20 4.88 10.94 -6.50
C LYS A 20 5.21 9.56 -5.95
N ALA A 21 4.19 8.79 -5.57
CA ALA A 21 4.32 7.36 -5.62
C ALA A 21 4.69 7.03 -7.07
N GLN A 22 5.92 6.58 -7.30
CA GLN A 22 6.36 6.11 -8.62
C GLN A 22 5.62 4.82 -8.93
N VAL A 23 4.39 4.95 -9.42
CA VAL A 23 3.68 3.86 -10.06
C VAL A 23 4.37 3.68 -11.40
N THR A 24 5.05 2.55 -11.63
CA THR A 24 5.64 2.24 -12.92
C THR A 24 4.57 2.21 -14.01
N GLU A 25 4.89 2.61 -15.23
CA GLU A 25 3.91 2.59 -16.35
C GLU A 25 3.29 1.20 -16.54
N GLY A 26 4.06 0.13 -16.35
CA GLY A 26 3.55 -1.24 -16.41
C GLY A 26 2.53 -1.58 -15.32
N GLU A 27 2.64 -1.00 -14.14
CA GLU A 27 1.62 -1.15 -13.09
C GLU A 27 0.32 -0.43 -13.48
N LYS A 28 0.43 0.73 -14.14
CA LYS A 28 -0.74 1.42 -14.71
C LYS A 28 -1.42 0.59 -15.79
N ASP A 29 -0.65 -0.03 -16.66
CA ASP A 29 -1.18 -0.84 -17.76
C ASP A 29 -1.91 -2.09 -17.25
N LEU A 30 -1.39 -2.75 -16.22
CA LEU A 30 -2.07 -3.88 -15.57
C LEU A 30 -3.34 -3.47 -14.82
N ARG A 31 -3.36 -2.29 -14.21
CA ARG A 31 -4.56 -1.74 -13.56
C ARG A 31 -5.61 -1.24 -14.55
N ASN A 32 -5.18 -0.83 -15.75
CA ASN A 32 -6.03 -0.31 -16.81
C ASN A 32 -6.51 -1.38 -17.81
N LEU A 33 -6.35 -2.67 -17.48
CA LEU A 33 -6.92 -3.74 -18.31
C LEU A 33 -8.41 -3.49 -18.48
N LYS A 34 -8.81 -3.18 -19.73
CA LYS A 34 -10.21 -2.92 -20.08
C LYS A 34 -11.08 -4.09 -19.60
N PRO A 35 -12.27 -3.81 -19.04
CA PRO A 35 -13.20 -4.87 -18.67
C PRO A 35 -13.49 -5.71 -19.90
N ASP A 36 -12.99 -6.93 -19.91
CA ASP A 36 -13.10 -7.83 -21.03
C ASP A 36 -14.54 -8.31 -21.20
N THR A 37 -14.99 -8.39 -22.42
CA THR A 37 -16.30 -8.95 -22.78
C THR A 37 -16.31 -10.49 -22.71
N ILE A 38 -15.15 -11.11 -22.61
CA ILE A 38 -14.97 -12.58 -22.63
C ILE A 38 -15.31 -13.16 -21.25
N GLU A 39 -16.17 -14.16 -21.21
CA GLU A 39 -16.50 -14.92 -20.00
C GLU A 39 -15.36 -15.89 -19.66
N GLY A 40 -15.21 -16.19 -18.36
CA GLY A 40 -14.19 -17.10 -17.83
C GLY A 40 -13.08 -16.41 -17.07
N TRP A 41 -11.97 -17.09 -16.94
CA TRP A 41 -10.77 -16.61 -16.27
C TRP A 41 -9.84 -15.87 -17.23
N LYS A 42 -9.38 -14.71 -16.79
CA LYS A 42 -8.27 -13.98 -17.38
C LYS A 42 -7.18 -13.83 -16.34
N LYS A 43 -6.00 -14.36 -16.64
CA LYS A 43 -4.86 -14.37 -15.72
C LYS A 43 -3.65 -13.77 -16.41
N GLY A 44 -2.80 -13.11 -15.64
CA GLY A 44 -1.54 -12.56 -16.13
C GLY A 44 -0.71 -12.03 -14.98
N GLY A 45 0.47 -11.55 -15.32
CA GLY A 45 1.36 -10.97 -14.36
C GLY A 45 2.55 -10.30 -15.00
N MET A 46 3.27 -9.55 -14.19
CA MET A 46 4.50 -8.88 -14.55
C MET A 46 5.54 -9.12 -13.47
N PHE A 47 6.75 -9.38 -13.90
CA PHE A 47 7.94 -9.43 -13.06
C PHE A 47 8.89 -8.32 -13.50
N THR A 48 9.35 -7.53 -12.55
CA THR A 48 10.35 -6.48 -12.78
C THR A 48 11.52 -6.68 -11.82
N LEU A 49 12.72 -6.72 -12.37
CA LEU A 49 13.96 -6.69 -11.60
C LEU A 49 14.75 -5.44 -12.02
N THR A 50 15.02 -4.58 -11.06
CA THR A 50 15.81 -3.37 -11.27
C THR A 50 17.09 -3.48 -10.48
N PHE A 51 18.20 -3.16 -11.11
CA PHE A 51 19.52 -3.11 -10.52
C PHE A 51 20.15 -1.76 -10.82
N SER A 52 20.73 -1.13 -9.82
CA SER A 52 21.45 0.13 -9.97
C SER A 52 22.75 0.10 -9.19
N GLN A 53 23.82 0.58 -9.79
CA GLN A 53 25.13 0.71 -9.16
C GLN A 53 25.73 2.08 -9.49
N VAL A 54 26.26 2.74 -8.48
CA VAL A 54 27.09 3.94 -8.62
C VAL A 54 28.47 3.61 -8.07
N SER A 55 29.50 3.76 -8.92
CA SER A 55 30.88 3.56 -8.52
C SER A 55 31.66 4.84 -8.82
N LEU A 56 32.19 5.47 -7.78
CA LEU A 56 32.93 6.73 -7.83
C LEU A 56 34.39 6.45 -7.49
N SER A 57 35.30 6.81 -8.41
CA SER A 57 36.73 6.73 -8.21
C SER A 57 37.37 8.08 -8.43
N ASN A 58 38.13 8.58 -7.47
CA ASN A 58 38.81 9.89 -7.51
C ASN A 58 37.85 11.08 -7.80
N TRP A 59 36.62 11.00 -7.32
CA TRP A 59 35.60 12.02 -7.54
C TRP A 59 35.68 13.11 -6.48
N ALA A 60 36.13 14.32 -6.89
CA ALA A 60 36.38 15.43 -5.96
C ALA A 60 35.12 16.15 -5.46
N ALA A 61 33.97 15.99 -6.16
CA ALA A 61 32.73 16.69 -5.81
C ALA A 61 31.90 16.02 -4.70
N GLY A 62 32.44 14.94 -4.07
CA GLY A 62 31.74 14.18 -3.04
C GLY A 62 30.78 13.12 -3.63
N GLY A 63 30.20 12.32 -2.76
CA GLY A 63 29.33 11.19 -3.10
C GLY A 63 29.89 9.88 -2.59
N GLU A 64 29.06 8.85 -2.58
CA GLU A 64 29.39 7.52 -2.09
C GLU A 64 29.06 6.47 -3.13
N ASN A 65 29.85 5.40 -3.15
CA ASN A 65 29.51 4.21 -3.90
C ASN A 65 28.19 3.66 -3.40
N SER A 66 27.31 3.26 -4.30
CA SER A 66 26.04 2.67 -3.92
C SER A 66 25.66 1.52 -4.84
N PHE A 67 24.89 0.63 -4.28
CA PHE A 67 24.30 -0.51 -4.94
C PHE A 67 22.86 -0.66 -4.50
N SER A 68 21.94 -0.89 -5.42
CA SER A 68 20.55 -1.19 -5.08
C SER A 68 19.97 -2.24 -6.03
N GLY A 69 19.09 -3.07 -5.47
CA GLY A 69 18.29 -4.01 -6.22
C GLY A 69 16.84 -3.94 -5.75
N ASN A 70 15.90 -3.97 -6.70
CA ASN A 70 14.47 -4.00 -6.42
C ASN A 70 13.80 -5.04 -7.29
N THR A 71 12.94 -5.84 -6.68
CA THR A 71 12.10 -6.83 -7.35
C THR A 71 10.64 -6.47 -7.15
N MET A 72 9.86 -6.45 -8.22
CA MET A 72 8.41 -6.28 -8.17
C MET A 72 7.74 -7.41 -8.94
N ILE A 73 6.70 -7.98 -8.34
CA ILE A 73 5.85 -9.00 -8.94
C ILE A 73 4.41 -8.52 -8.82
N ASN A 74 3.73 -8.46 -9.95
CA ASN A 74 2.28 -8.25 -9.99
C ASN A 74 1.63 -9.46 -10.66
N ILE A 75 0.62 -10.03 -10.02
CA ILE A 75 -0.15 -11.16 -10.57
C ILE A 75 -1.63 -10.83 -10.43
N TYR A 76 -2.38 -11.03 -11.51
CA TYR A 76 -3.82 -10.90 -11.46
C TYR A 76 -4.53 -12.16 -11.97
N ALA A 77 -5.72 -12.40 -11.42
CA ALA A 77 -6.62 -13.47 -11.85
C ALA A 77 -8.06 -12.98 -11.75
N ASN A 78 -8.65 -12.60 -12.88
CA ASN A 78 -9.97 -12.04 -12.96
C ASN A 78 -10.94 -13.06 -13.58
N TYR A 79 -12.11 -13.20 -12.99
CA TYR A 79 -13.16 -14.09 -13.45
C TYR A 79 -14.44 -13.34 -13.75
N LYS A 80 -15.07 -13.68 -14.86
CA LYS A 80 -16.38 -13.12 -15.24
C LYS A 80 -17.29 -14.23 -15.71
N LYS A 81 -18.52 -14.24 -15.21
CA LYS A 81 -19.59 -15.12 -15.70
C LYS A 81 -20.93 -14.41 -15.55
N GLY A 82 -21.55 -14.04 -16.67
CA GLY A 82 -22.80 -13.33 -16.71
C GLY A 82 -22.76 -12.00 -15.93
N LYS A 83 -23.46 -11.95 -14.79
CA LYS A 83 -23.50 -10.77 -13.91
C LYS A 83 -22.45 -10.76 -12.79
N LEU A 84 -21.67 -11.83 -12.66
CA LEU A 84 -20.68 -12.00 -11.58
C LEU A 84 -19.30 -11.66 -12.09
N THR A 85 -18.51 -10.96 -11.25
CA THR A 85 -17.09 -10.68 -11.45
C THR A 85 -16.33 -10.98 -10.18
N LEU A 86 -15.10 -11.46 -10.32
CA LEU A 86 -14.14 -11.63 -9.25
C LEU A 86 -12.78 -11.14 -9.76
N ASP A 87 -12.29 -10.07 -9.20
CA ASP A 87 -11.02 -9.45 -9.57
C ASP A 87 -10.03 -9.68 -8.44
N ASN A 88 -8.93 -10.39 -8.72
CA ASN A 88 -7.86 -10.64 -7.77
C ASN A 88 -6.57 -10.02 -8.28
N ASN A 89 -5.84 -9.39 -7.38
CA ASN A 89 -4.52 -8.81 -7.64
C ASN A 89 -3.60 -9.08 -6.47
N LEU A 90 -2.38 -9.51 -6.76
CA LEU A 90 -1.29 -9.68 -5.82
C LEU A 90 -0.13 -8.80 -6.28
N ASP A 91 0.25 -7.85 -5.44
CA ASP A 91 1.46 -7.05 -5.60
C ASP A 91 2.48 -7.48 -4.54
N PHE A 92 3.66 -7.87 -4.99
CA PHE A 92 4.81 -8.12 -4.14
C PHE A 92 5.93 -7.18 -4.55
N GLY A 93 6.59 -6.58 -3.59
CA GLY A 93 7.77 -5.74 -3.78
C GLY A 93 8.80 -6.04 -2.72
N TYR A 94 10.08 -6.15 -3.13
CA TYR A 94 11.21 -6.26 -2.23
C TYR A 94 12.42 -5.55 -2.80
N GLY A 95 13.01 -4.68 -2.00
CA GLY A 95 14.16 -3.89 -2.40
C GLY A 95 15.20 -3.76 -1.30
N ILE A 96 16.46 -3.73 -1.72
CA ILE A 96 17.61 -3.51 -0.84
C ILE A 96 18.55 -2.47 -1.43
N MET A 97 19.28 -1.78 -0.56
CA MET A 97 20.32 -0.82 -0.94
C MET A 97 21.49 -0.88 0.02
N LYS A 98 22.68 -0.67 -0.53
CA LYS A 98 23.90 -0.37 0.25
C LYS A 98 24.49 0.93 -0.25
N GLN A 99 24.90 1.81 0.65
CA GLN A 99 25.54 3.09 0.33
C GLN A 99 26.76 3.29 1.21
N GLY A 100 27.90 3.57 0.57
CA GLY A 100 29.17 3.77 1.25
C GLY A 100 29.54 2.59 2.13
N THR A 101 29.88 2.88 3.37
CA THR A 101 30.24 1.90 4.41
C THR A 101 29.03 1.41 5.24
N GLN A 102 27.83 1.94 4.98
CA GLN A 102 26.62 1.56 5.72
C GLN A 102 26.24 0.10 5.45
N ASN A 103 25.52 -0.50 6.39
CA ASN A 103 24.94 -1.82 6.23
C ASN A 103 23.87 -1.82 5.12
N ILE A 104 23.58 -3.01 4.60
CA ILE A 104 22.48 -3.20 3.65
C ILE A 104 21.17 -2.83 4.35
N ARG A 105 20.41 -1.94 3.73
CA ARG A 105 19.09 -1.54 4.23
C ARG A 105 17.98 -1.91 3.25
N LYS A 106 16.84 -2.20 3.78
CA LYS A 106 15.62 -2.45 3.04
C LYS A 106 15.07 -1.13 2.48
N THR A 107 14.71 -1.09 1.19
CA THR A 107 14.16 0.09 0.51
C THR A 107 12.71 -0.08 0.10
N ASP A 108 12.28 -1.33 -0.11
CA ASP A 108 10.90 -1.70 -0.38
C ASP A 108 10.62 -3.07 0.25
N ASP A 109 9.42 -3.27 0.76
CA ASP A 109 8.98 -4.57 1.28
C ASP A 109 7.47 -4.55 1.45
N LYS A 110 6.77 -5.23 0.57
CA LYS A 110 5.31 -5.29 0.62
C LYS A 110 4.75 -6.57 0.05
N ILE A 111 3.69 -7.04 0.66
CA ILE A 111 2.71 -7.95 0.09
C ILE A 111 1.36 -7.21 0.14
N ASP A 112 0.67 -7.08 -0.99
CA ASP A 112 -0.65 -6.48 -1.09
C ASP A 112 -1.55 -7.40 -1.93
N LEU A 113 -2.43 -8.13 -1.28
CA LEU A 113 -3.40 -9.00 -1.92
C LEU A 113 -4.77 -8.33 -1.86
N THR A 114 -5.36 -8.09 -3.02
CA THR A 114 -6.71 -7.54 -3.14
C THR A 114 -7.60 -8.52 -3.89
N SER A 115 -8.78 -8.79 -3.34
CA SER A 115 -9.84 -9.57 -3.99
C SER A 115 -11.14 -8.76 -3.96
N LYS A 116 -11.76 -8.55 -5.11
CA LYS A 116 -13.00 -7.82 -5.24
C LYS A 116 -14.04 -8.67 -5.97
N PHE A 117 -15.08 -9.05 -5.25
CA PHE A 117 -16.26 -9.68 -5.81
C PHE A 117 -17.27 -8.63 -6.22
N GLY A 118 -17.88 -8.76 -7.38
CA GLY A 118 -18.93 -7.87 -7.88
C GLY A 118 -20.11 -8.62 -8.50
N ARG A 119 -21.32 -8.14 -8.24
CA ARG A 119 -22.52 -8.60 -8.92
C ARG A 119 -23.22 -7.42 -9.59
N LYS A 120 -23.36 -7.49 -10.91
CA LYS A 120 -23.99 -6.44 -11.70
C LYS A 120 -25.48 -6.32 -11.39
N LEU A 121 -25.93 -5.13 -11.01
CA LEU A 121 -27.32 -4.78 -10.78
C LEU A 121 -27.95 -4.12 -12.01
N SER A 122 -27.25 -3.17 -12.61
CA SER A 122 -27.67 -2.43 -13.79
C SER A 122 -26.52 -2.19 -14.76
N LYS A 123 -26.73 -1.37 -15.79
CA LYS A 123 -25.70 -1.06 -16.80
C LYS A 123 -24.37 -0.58 -16.15
N ASN A 124 -24.47 0.23 -15.11
CA ASN A 124 -23.31 0.91 -14.48
C ASN A 124 -23.17 0.63 -12.97
N ALA A 125 -24.08 -0.14 -12.35
CA ALA A 125 -24.09 -0.36 -10.91
C ALA A 125 -23.86 -1.83 -10.56
N TYR A 126 -23.05 -2.05 -9.51
CA TYR A 126 -22.74 -3.36 -8.96
C TYR A 126 -22.91 -3.32 -7.44
N VAL A 127 -23.31 -4.42 -6.83
CA VAL A 127 -22.99 -4.70 -5.42
C VAL A 127 -21.63 -5.34 -5.41
N ALA A 128 -20.78 -4.90 -4.52
CA ALA A 128 -19.41 -5.40 -4.45
C ALA A 128 -18.96 -5.61 -3.01
N ALA A 129 -18.10 -6.62 -2.83
CA ALA A 129 -17.35 -6.86 -1.60
C ALA A 129 -15.86 -6.85 -1.95
N LEU A 130 -15.06 -6.18 -1.11
CA LEU A 130 -13.62 -6.07 -1.22
C LEU A 130 -12.98 -6.73 0.00
N LEU A 131 -11.98 -7.54 -0.23
CA LEU A 131 -11.04 -8.02 0.76
C LEU A 131 -9.64 -7.56 0.34
N ASN A 132 -8.93 -6.90 1.24
CA ASN A 132 -7.54 -6.54 1.02
C ASN A 132 -6.70 -6.98 2.21
N PHE A 133 -5.56 -7.59 1.92
CA PHE A 133 -4.56 -8.00 2.91
C PHE A 133 -3.23 -7.37 2.54
N LYS A 134 -2.61 -6.67 3.51
CA LYS A 134 -1.30 -6.05 3.36
C LYS A 134 -0.39 -6.43 4.50
N THR A 135 0.86 -6.73 4.18
CA THR A 135 1.94 -6.91 5.16
C THR A 135 3.29 -6.72 4.49
N GLN A 136 4.34 -6.95 5.21
CA GLN A 136 5.73 -7.02 4.76
C GLN A 136 6.36 -8.36 5.13
N VAL A 137 7.54 -8.68 4.57
CA VAL A 137 8.17 -9.99 4.71
C VAL A 137 9.27 -9.98 5.76
N MET A 138 10.08 -8.92 5.79
CA MET A 138 11.32 -8.85 6.55
C MET A 138 11.26 -7.74 7.60
N PRO A 139 12.07 -7.84 8.69
CA PRO A 139 12.20 -6.74 9.62
C PRO A 139 12.59 -5.43 8.95
N GLY A 140 12.02 -4.33 9.41
CA GLY A 140 12.41 -2.98 9.06
C GLY A 140 12.99 -2.27 10.27
N PHE A 141 13.98 -1.42 10.06
CA PHE A 141 14.74 -0.74 11.11
C PHE A 141 14.66 0.78 10.95
N ASP A 142 14.89 1.50 12.03
CA ASP A 142 14.95 2.97 12.06
C ASP A 142 16.33 3.46 11.61
N TYR A 143 16.62 3.29 10.31
CA TYR A 143 17.93 3.62 9.75
C TYR A 143 18.34 5.10 9.98
N PRO A 144 19.61 5.38 10.29
CA PRO A 144 20.77 4.50 10.21
C PRO A 144 20.94 3.51 11.39
N ASN A 145 20.07 3.52 12.40
CA ASN A 145 20.04 2.53 13.46
C ASN A 145 19.45 1.22 12.91
N ASP A 146 20.26 0.17 12.87
CA ASP A 146 19.90 -1.16 12.39
C ASP A 146 19.59 -2.16 13.53
N SER A 147 19.48 -1.68 14.77
CA SER A 147 19.15 -2.47 15.94
C SER A 147 17.73 -2.27 16.45
N THR A 148 17.08 -1.14 16.11
CA THR A 148 15.71 -0.85 16.54
C THR A 148 14.74 -1.23 15.44
N GLU A 149 14.05 -2.35 15.63
CA GLU A 149 12.96 -2.77 14.72
C GLU A 149 11.77 -1.82 14.83
N ILE A 150 11.27 -1.36 13.68
CA ILE A 150 10.07 -0.55 13.55
C ILE A 150 8.94 -1.31 12.85
N SER A 151 9.24 -2.46 12.26
CA SER A 151 8.27 -3.31 11.57
C SER A 151 8.82 -4.72 11.33
N ASN A 152 7.91 -5.71 11.19
CA ASN A 152 8.26 -7.11 10.95
C ASN A 152 7.14 -7.82 10.19
N PHE A 153 7.28 -9.12 9.87
CA PHE A 153 6.21 -9.91 9.26
C PHE A 153 4.95 -9.89 10.14
N LEU A 154 3.79 -9.50 9.57
CA LEU A 154 2.55 -9.26 10.30
C LEU A 154 2.68 -8.24 11.45
N ALA A 155 3.66 -7.36 11.39
CA ALA A 155 3.83 -6.24 12.30
C ALA A 155 4.27 -4.98 11.50
N PRO A 156 3.35 -4.33 10.73
CA PRO A 156 1.90 -4.57 10.71
C PRO A 156 1.43 -5.59 9.66
N GLY A 157 0.36 -6.30 9.98
CA GLY A 157 -0.54 -6.94 9.04
C GLY A 157 -1.88 -6.20 9.01
N TYR A 158 -2.42 -5.89 7.84
CA TYR A 158 -3.72 -5.24 7.69
C TYR A 158 -4.67 -6.13 6.89
N VAL A 159 -5.85 -6.38 7.43
CA VAL A 159 -6.96 -7.00 6.70
C VAL A 159 -8.10 -5.99 6.63
N LEU A 160 -8.50 -5.61 5.43
CA LEU A 160 -9.63 -4.73 5.16
C LEU A 160 -10.73 -5.52 4.47
N PHE A 161 -11.92 -5.49 5.04
CA PHE A 161 -13.14 -5.97 4.40
C PHE A 161 -14.08 -4.77 4.18
N ALA A 162 -14.65 -4.65 2.97
CA ALA A 162 -15.60 -3.60 2.66
C ALA A 162 -16.71 -4.15 1.76
N ALA A 163 -17.96 -3.88 2.11
CA ALA A 163 -19.13 -4.28 1.31
C ALA A 163 -19.99 -3.05 0.98
N GLY A 164 -20.38 -2.92 -0.29
CA GLY A 164 -21.08 -1.75 -0.74
C GLY A 164 -21.44 -1.76 -2.23
N TYR A 165 -21.50 -0.58 -2.78
CA TYR A 165 -21.90 -0.35 -4.16
C TYR A 165 -20.74 0.19 -4.99
N ASP A 166 -20.56 -0.35 -6.19
CA ASP A 166 -19.58 0.08 -7.16
C ASP A 166 -20.30 0.64 -8.39
N PHE A 167 -20.09 1.90 -8.68
CA PHE A 167 -20.62 2.56 -9.86
C PHE A 167 -19.51 2.75 -10.87
N LYS A 168 -19.68 2.17 -12.08
CA LYS A 168 -18.72 2.26 -13.17
C LYS A 168 -19.36 2.87 -14.39
N LYS A 169 -18.85 4.01 -14.84
CA LYS A 169 -19.34 4.68 -16.07
C LYS A 169 -18.27 4.62 -17.13
N LYS A 170 -18.37 3.65 -18.04
CA LYS A 170 -17.34 3.32 -19.03
C LYS A 170 -15.99 3.11 -18.33
N ASP A 171 -14.90 3.45 -18.99
CA ASP A 171 -13.54 3.24 -18.51
C ASP A 171 -12.97 4.46 -17.75
N TRP A 172 -13.76 5.55 -17.65
CA TRP A 172 -13.23 6.81 -17.13
C TRP A 172 -13.65 7.14 -15.70
N LEU A 173 -14.72 6.51 -15.15
CA LEU A 173 -15.21 6.78 -13.79
C LEU A 173 -15.56 5.47 -13.07
N SER A 174 -14.96 5.25 -11.91
CA SER A 174 -15.34 4.21 -10.98
C SER A 174 -15.47 4.82 -9.58
N LEU A 175 -16.61 4.60 -8.93
CA LEU A 175 -16.90 5.06 -7.56
C LEU A 175 -17.36 3.85 -6.74
N PHE A 176 -16.56 3.47 -5.77
CA PHE A 176 -16.89 2.42 -4.81
C PHE A 176 -17.23 3.05 -3.46
N PHE A 177 -18.44 2.85 -3.00
CA PHE A 177 -18.91 3.29 -1.70
C PHE A 177 -19.34 2.09 -0.87
N ALA A 178 -18.64 1.84 0.23
CA ALA A 178 -18.90 0.73 1.15
C ALA A 178 -19.22 1.28 2.55
N PRO A 179 -20.50 1.35 2.92
CA PRO A 179 -20.91 1.80 4.25
C PRO A 179 -20.52 0.81 5.35
N VAL A 180 -20.34 -0.47 5.00
CA VAL A 180 -19.92 -1.51 5.94
C VAL A 180 -18.47 -1.87 5.63
N THR A 181 -17.58 -1.45 6.49
CA THR A 181 -16.14 -1.69 6.37
C THR A 181 -15.57 -2.05 7.74
N GLY A 182 -14.78 -3.10 7.77
CA GLY A 182 -13.97 -3.51 8.93
C GLY A 182 -12.50 -3.54 8.55
N LYS A 183 -11.64 -3.02 9.42
CA LYS A 183 -10.19 -3.10 9.30
C LYS A 183 -9.62 -3.77 10.54
N LEU A 184 -8.92 -4.87 10.34
CA LEU A 184 -8.13 -5.54 11.37
C LEU A 184 -6.66 -5.19 11.17
N THR A 185 -6.05 -4.62 12.20
CA THR A 185 -4.60 -4.44 12.30
C THR A 185 -4.04 -5.56 13.15
N ILE A 186 -2.98 -6.20 12.70
CA ILE A 186 -2.27 -7.29 13.37
C ILE A 186 -0.83 -6.80 13.65
N VAL A 187 -0.36 -6.98 14.87
CA VAL A 187 1.01 -6.69 15.31
C VAL A 187 1.57 -7.94 15.96
N ASN A 188 2.11 -8.85 15.14
CA ASN A 188 2.56 -10.17 15.61
C ASN A 188 3.96 -10.14 16.23
N ASP A 189 4.50 -8.96 16.51
CA ASP A 189 5.75 -8.75 17.22
C ASP A 189 5.47 -8.25 18.64
N PRO A 190 5.94 -8.95 19.72
CA PRO A 190 5.66 -8.56 21.09
C PRO A 190 6.27 -7.21 21.50
N ILE A 191 7.44 -6.85 20.95
CA ILE A 191 8.12 -5.58 21.28
C ILE A 191 7.30 -4.43 20.71
N LEU A 192 6.93 -4.53 19.43
CA LEU A 192 6.11 -3.54 18.75
C LEU A 192 4.70 -3.46 19.34
N ALA A 193 4.10 -4.60 19.72
CA ALA A 193 2.81 -4.63 20.38
C ALA A 193 2.84 -3.94 21.75
N ASN A 194 3.86 -4.24 22.57
CA ASN A 194 4.03 -3.60 23.89
C ASN A 194 4.29 -2.09 23.76
N ALA A 195 4.94 -1.65 22.70
CA ALA A 195 5.13 -0.23 22.41
C ALA A 195 3.85 0.46 21.87
N GLY A 196 2.77 -0.27 21.60
CA GLY A 196 1.55 0.28 20.99
C GLY A 196 1.70 0.66 19.52
N ALA A 197 2.66 0.05 18.82
CA ALA A 197 2.92 0.32 17.43
C ALA A 197 1.67 0.06 16.57
N PHE A 198 1.51 0.82 15.47
CA PHE A 198 0.37 0.72 14.54
C PHE A 198 -1.00 0.93 15.17
N GLY A 199 -1.03 1.52 16.39
CA GLY A 199 -2.25 1.93 17.09
C GLY A 199 -2.95 0.83 17.88
N VAL A 200 -2.29 -0.30 18.17
CA VAL A 200 -2.77 -1.27 19.16
C VAL A 200 -2.59 -0.72 20.57
N THR A 201 -3.30 -1.27 21.54
CA THR A 201 -3.19 -0.87 22.96
C THR A 201 -1.80 -1.25 23.49
N PRO A 202 -1.00 -0.29 24.00
CA PRO A 202 0.34 -0.59 24.53
C PRO A 202 0.29 -1.42 25.81
N ALA A 203 1.43 -1.99 26.18
CA ALA A 203 1.59 -2.67 27.47
C ALA A 203 1.47 -1.69 28.64
N VAL A 204 0.97 -2.21 29.78
CA VAL A 204 0.95 -1.49 31.05
C VAL A 204 2.10 -1.99 31.90
N TYR A 205 2.97 -1.08 32.30
CA TYR A 205 4.14 -1.37 33.14
C TYR A 205 3.88 -0.98 34.59
N ASP A 206 4.60 -1.62 35.50
CA ASP A 206 4.59 -1.24 36.90
C ASP A 206 5.15 0.19 37.09
N PRO A 207 4.44 1.12 37.75
CA PRO A 207 4.94 2.49 37.98
C PRO A 207 6.28 2.55 38.73
N ASN A 208 6.61 1.51 39.52
CA ASN A 208 7.83 1.43 40.29
C ASN A 208 8.96 0.62 39.60
N ASP A 209 8.61 -0.17 38.58
CA ASP A 209 9.55 -1.00 37.83
C ASP A 209 9.15 -1.05 36.34
N SER A 210 9.78 -0.23 35.54
CA SER A 210 9.52 -0.13 34.10
C SER A 210 9.87 -1.41 33.31
N THR A 211 10.50 -2.40 33.93
CA THR A 211 10.80 -3.68 33.31
C THR A 211 9.72 -4.73 33.57
N ASN A 212 8.86 -4.50 34.57
CA ASN A 212 7.78 -5.41 34.95
C ASN A 212 6.49 -5.06 34.18
N ILE A 213 6.06 -5.96 33.30
CA ILE A 213 4.84 -5.82 32.51
C ILE A 213 3.66 -6.36 33.32
N LEU A 214 2.76 -5.49 33.73
CA LEU A 214 1.50 -5.85 34.41
C LEU A 214 0.45 -6.38 33.43
N SER A 215 0.40 -5.83 32.20
CA SER A 215 -0.47 -6.29 31.13
C SER A 215 0.28 -6.14 29.79
N PRO A 216 0.42 -7.22 28.98
CA PRO A 216 1.07 -7.13 27.70
C PRO A 216 0.23 -6.29 26.73
N GLY A 217 0.90 -5.69 25.74
CA GLY A 217 0.26 -4.96 24.66
C GLY A 217 -0.62 -5.86 23.79
N GLU A 218 -1.69 -5.29 23.28
CA GLU A 218 -2.59 -6.00 22.38
C GLU A 218 -1.91 -6.22 21.02
N LYS A 219 -2.12 -7.40 20.45
CA LYS A 219 -1.57 -7.76 19.12
C LYS A 219 -2.53 -7.47 17.97
N THR A 220 -3.74 -7.04 18.27
CA THR A 220 -4.76 -6.78 17.26
C THR A 220 -5.60 -5.56 17.60
N ARG A 221 -6.03 -4.85 16.56
CA ARG A 221 -6.98 -3.74 16.68
C ARG A 221 -8.02 -3.87 15.58
N LEU A 222 -9.30 -3.85 15.96
CA LEU A 222 -10.42 -3.90 15.04
C LEU A 222 -11.08 -2.52 14.96
N GLU A 223 -11.27 -2.04 13.74
CA GLU A 223 -11.89 -0.75 13.44
C GLU A 223 -13.06 -0.96 12.48
N PHE A 224 -14.14 -0.21 12.68
CA PHE A 224 -15.31 -0.19 11.81
C PHE A 224 -15.55 1.20 11.25
N GLY A 225 -16.04 1.28 10.01
CA GLY A 225 -16.28 2.56 9.37
C GLY A 225 -16.90 2.43 7.99
N GLY A 226 -16.85 3.53 7.23
CA GLY A 226 -17.19 3.56 5.82
C GLY A 226 -15.93 3.69 4.95
N TYR A 227 -15.97 3.12 3.75
CA TYR A 227 -14.90 3.23 2.77
C TYR A 227 -15.42 3.84 1.47
N PHE A 228 -14.69 4.82 0.96
CA PHE A 228 -14.96 5.42 -0.34
C PHE A 228 -13.70 5.41 -1.20
N LYS A 229 -13.83 4.95 -2.44
CA LYS A 229 -12.75 4.99 -3.44
C LYS A 229 -13.31 5.51 -4.76
N GLY A 230 -12.77 6.63 -5.24
CA GLY A 230 -13.03 7.18 -6.56
C GLY A 230 -11.83 7.02 -7.48
N SER A 231 -12.09 6.69 -8.74
CA SER A 231 -11.09 6.70 -9.81
C SER A 231 -11.67 7.42 -11.01
N PHE A 232 -10.93 8.40 -11.52
CA PHE A 232 -11.27 9.16 -12.71
C PHE A 232 -10.07 9.17 -13.66
N THR A 233 -10.28 8.67 -14.87
CA THR A 233 -9.24 8.60 -15.90
C THR A 233 -9.83 9.18 -17.18
N LYS A 234 -9.28 10.28 -17.67
CA LYS A 234 -9.68 10.90 -18.94
C LYS A 234 -8.44 11.47 -19.61
N ASP A 235 -8.30 11.19 -20.88
CA ASP A 235 -7.30 11.85 -21.71
C ASP A 235 -7.66 13.33 -21.84
N ILE A 236 -6.71 14.21 -21.48
CA ILE A 236 -6.93 15.66 -21.39
C ILE A 236 -6.56 16.36 -22.71
N MET A 237 -5.74 15.71 -23.54
CA MET A 237 -5.34 16.19 -24.86
C MET A 237 -5.36 15.02 -25.87
N GLU A 238 -5.94 15.26 -27.03
CA GLU A 238 -5.66 14.60 -28.29
C GLU A 238 -4.55 15.36 -29.02
#